data_b5ea537cd13ff26da6236c4f0d697fa9
#
_entry.id   b5ea537cd13ff26da6236c4f0d697fa9
#
_cell.length_a   1.000
_cell.length_b   1.000
_cell.length_c   1.000
_cell.angle_alpha   90.00
_cell.angle_beta   90.00
_cell.angle_gamma   90.00
#
_symmetry.space_group_name_H-M   'P 1'
#
loop_
_entity.id
_entity.type
_entity.pdbx_description
1 polymer ?
#
loop_
_entity_poly.entity_id
_entity_poly.type
_entity_poly.pdbx_seq_one_letter_code
_entity_poly.pdbx_strand_id
1 'polypeptide(L)'
;MILRHTFSPANNTRLGHLCGALDEHLRTIELALEVKIAHNHEKFKIDGHKAKAERALEVLQAMYERAGKSIPKEQVQLMLAGDDPMPVREDGSLVLATRRNDVRARTPTQGVYLDNIAQHDITFGIGPAGTGKTYLAVASAVDALERSAVQRIILTRPAVEAGEKLGFLPGDLGQKVDPYLRPLYDALYELMGFDKVQKAFERSALEIAPLAFMRGRTLNNAFIILDEAQNTTPEQMKMFLTRIGFGAKAVITGDVSQIDLPKGAPSGLVDAERVLRRVPGIAITHFTSKDVVRHPLVARIVDAYDKQRKAV
;
A
#
# COMPACT_ATOMS: atom_id res chain seq x y z
N MET A 1 -10.56 -33.87 -4.85
CA MET A 1 -11.40 -33.67 -6.06
C MET A 1 -10.49 -33.36 -7.24
N ILE A 2 -10.81 -33.90 -8.41
CA ILE A 2 -10.05 -33.59 -9.62
C ILE A 2 -10.89 -32.69 -10.52
N LEU A 3 -10.40 -31.46 -10.77
CA LEU A 3 -10.96 -30.56 -11.77
C LEU A 3 -10.15 -30.65 -13.06
N ARG A 4 -10.82 -30.60 -14.21
CA ARG A 4 -10.19 -30.54 -15.53
C ARG A 4 -10.67 -29.31 -16.26
N HIS A 5 -9.75 -28.55 -16.82
CA HIS A 5 -10.05 -27.35 -17.59
C HIS A 5 -9.23 -27.30 -18.88
N THR A 6 -9.80 -26.77 -19.95
CA THR A 6 -9.11 -26.57 -21.22
C THR A 6 -9.19 -25.10 -21.60
N PHE A 7 -8.05 -24.45 -21.76
CA PHE A 7 -8.00 -23.05 -22.19
C PHE A 7 -8.27 -22.90 -23.68
N SER A 8 -9.22 -22.05 -24.03
CA SER A 8 -9.61 -21.78 -25.43
C SER A 8 -9.76 -20.26 -25.65
N PRO A 9 -9.26 -19.70 -26.78
CA PRO A 9 -8.47 -20.40 -27.82
C PRO A 9 -7.07 -20.76 -27.31
N ALA A 10 -6.56 -21.92 -27.71
CA ALA A 10 -5.21 -22.36 -27.36
C ALA A 10 -4.16 -21.42 -27.97
N ASN A 11 -3.26 -20.88 -27.14
CA ASN A 11 -2.18 -19.99 -27.55
C ASN A 11 -0.91 -20.34 -26.78
N ASN A 12 0.09 -20.88 -27.44
CA ASN A 12 1.32 -21.32 -26.79
C ASN A 12 2.10 -20.21 -26.10
N THR A 13 2.08 -18.99 -26.62
CA THR A 13 2.71 -17.83 -25.96
C THR A 13 1.98 -17.48 -24.67
N ARG A 14 0.65 -17.46 -24.69
CA ARG A 14 -0.14 -17.24 -23.47
C ARG A 14 0.04 -18.37 -22.46
N LEU A 15 0.07 -19.61 -22.89
CA LEU A 15 0.33 -20.75 -22.00
C LEU A 15 1.72 -20.67 -21.37
N GLY A 16 2.75 -20.28 -22.13
CA GLY A 16 4.08 -20.03 -21.61
C GLY A 16 4.11 -18.91 -20.54
N HIS A 17 3.40 -17.80 -20.77
CA HIS A 17 3.26 -16.72 -19.80
C HIS A 17 2.43 -17.15 -18.57
N LEU A 18 1.41 -17.98 -18.74
CA LEU A 18 0.61 -18.56 -17.65
C LEU A 18 1.45 -19.44 -16.73
N CYS A 19 2.22 -20.38 -17.31
CA CYS A 19 3.02 -21.33 -16.54
C CYS A 19 4.27 -20.69 -15.92
N GLY A 20 4.81 -19.66 -16.58
CA GLY A 20 6.09 -19.05 -16.19
C GLY A 20 7.30 -19.93 -16.57
N ALA A 21 8.51 -19.45 -16.25
CA ALA A 21 9.73 -20.22 -16.50
C ALA A 21 9.74 -21.50 -15.65
N LEU A 22 9.91 -22.65 -16.32
CA LEU A 22 9.91 -23.97 -15.64
C LEU A 22 8.69 -24.21 -14.74
N ASP A 23 7.52 -23.74 -15.14
CA ASP A 23 6.25 -23.86 -14.39
C ASP A 23 6.26 -23.20 -13.00
N GLU A 24 7.08 -22.16 -12.82
CA GLU A 24 7.23 -21.49 -11.52
C GLU A 24 5.92 -20.90 -10.98
N HIS A 25 5.04 -20.44 -11.85
CA HIS A 25 3.73 -19.93 -11.46
C HIS A 25 2.83 -21.06 -10.94
N LEU A 26 2.83 -22.19 -11.63
CA LEU A 26 2.05 -23.36 -11.21
C LEU A 26 2.51 -23.87 -9.85
N ARG A 27 3.83 -23.98 -9.64
CA ARG A 27 4.40 -24.35 -8.32
C ARG A 27 4.03 -23.37 -7.22
N THR A 28 3.98 -22.07 -7.54
CA THR A 28 3.55 -21.04 -6.59
C THR A 28 2.09 -21.23 -6.18
N ILE A 29 1.21 -21.56 -7.13
CA ILE A 29 -0.20 -21.85 -6.90
C ILE A 29 -0.36 -23.14 -6.07
N GLU A 30 0.36 -24.21 -6.45
CA GLU A 30 0.33 -25.50 -5.75
C GLU A 30 0.68 -25.36 -4.26
N LEU A 31 1.77 -24.62 -3.97
CA LEU A 31 2.23 -24.38 -2.60
C LEU A 31 1.26 -23.51 -1.81
N ALA A 32 0.67 -22.48 -2.42
CA ALA A 32 -0.21 -21.56 -1.74
C ALA A 32 -1.58 -22.17 -1.40
N LEU A 33 -2.14 -22.96 -2.33
CA LEU A 33 -3.48 -23.54 -2.20
C LEU A 33 -3.46 -25.01 -1.80
N GLU A 34 -2.28 -25.63 -1.63
CA GLU A 34 -2.11 -27.05 -1.28
C GLU A 34 -2.84 -27.97 -2.28
N VAL A 35 -2.69 -27.69 -3.57
CA VAL A 35 -3.21 -28.48 -4.69
C VAL A 35 -2.08 -29.03 -5.53
N LYS A 36 -2.36 -29.99 -6.43
CA LYS A 36 -1.44 -30.44 -7.47
C LYS A 36 -1.99 -30.07 -8.83
N ILE A 37 -1.15 -29.45 -9.66
CA ILE A 37 -1.51 -29.01 -11.01
C ILE A 37 -0.64 -29.75 -12.03
N ALA A 38 -1.25 -30.50 -12.91
CA ALA A 38 -0.60 -31.10 -14.05
C ALA A 38 -1.22 -30.55 -15.33
N HIS A 39 -0.39 -30.31 -16.36
CA HIS A 39 -0.90 -29.83 -17.62
C HIS A 39 -0.26 -30.57 -18.81
N ASN A 40 -0.99 -30.63 -19.91
CA ASN A 40 -0.51 -31.07 -21.21
C ASN A 40 -1.07 -30.07 -22.23
N HIS A 41 -0.19 -29.12 -22.66
CA HIS A 41 -0.56 -27.98 -23.49
C HIS A 41 -1.71 -27.16 -22.78
N GLU A 42 -2.84 -27.02 -23.50
CA GLU A 42 -4.00 -26.26 -23.01
C GLU A 42 -4.87 -26.99 -21.96
N LYS A 43 -4.59 -28.27 -21.69
CA LYS A 43 -5.39 -29.12 -20.80
C LYS A 43 -4.76 -29.15 -19.40
N PHE A 44 -5.45 -28.61 -18.42
CA PHE A 44 -5.02 -28.55 -17.04
C PHE A 44 -5.85 -29.49 -16.17
N LYS A 45 -5.18 -30.16 -15.24
CA LYS A 45 -5.75 -31.03 -14.23
C LYS A 45 -5.32 -30.53 -12.86
N ILE A 46 -6.30 -30.20 -12.01
CA ILE A 46 -6.08 -29.69 -10.65
C ILE A 46 -6.62 -30.72 -9.67
N ASP A 47 -5.78 -31.20 -8.77
CA ASP A 47 -6.13 -32.19 -7.76
C ASP A 47 -5.94 -31.61 -6.36
N GLY A 48 -7.00 -31.65 -5.54
CA GLY A 48 -6.99 -31.09 -4.19
C GLY A 48 -8.36 -31.08 -3.53
N HIS A 49 -8.44 -30.47 -2.35
CA HIS A 49 -9.73 -30.22 -1.69
C HIS A 49 -10.62 -29.33 -2.56
N LYS A 50 -11.94 -29.58 -2.57
CA LYS A 50 -12.89 -28.93 -3.51
C LYS A 50 -12.71 -27.40 -3.58
N ALA A 51 -12.84 -26.68 -2.47
CA ALA A 51 -12.75 -25.24 -2.43
C ALA A 51 -11.37 -24.71 -2.90
N LYS A 52 -10.28 -25.42 -2.55
CA LYS A 52 -8.91 -25.05 -2.96
C LYS A 52 -8.66 -25.30 -4.45
N ALA A 53 -9.20 -26.37 -4.99
CA ALA A 53 -9.10 -26.69 -6.41
C ALA A 53 -9.94 -25.73 -7.28
N GLU A 54 -11.14 -25.35 -6.82
CA GLU A 54 -11.97 -24.33 -7.46
C GLU A 54 -11.25 -22.97 -7.46
N ARG A 55 -10.65 -22.56 -6.33
CA ARG A 55 -9.88 -21.32 -6.24
C ARG A 55 -8.63 -21.35 -7.15
N ALA A 56 -7.93 -22.47 -7.22
CA ALA A 56 -6.79 -22.62 -8.15
C ALA A 56 -7.22 -22.47 -9.62
N LEU A 57 -8.38 -23.01 -9.99
CA LEU A 57 -8.94 -22.85 -11.33
C LEU A 57 -9.27 -21.38 -11.64
N GLU A 58 -9.92 -20.67 -10.72
CA GLU A 58 -10.22 -19.24 -10.87
C GLU A 58 -8.95 -18.42 -11.10
N VAL A 59 -7.91 -18.67 -10.28
CA VAL A 59 -6.61 -17.99 -10.43
C VAL A 59 -5.99 -18.27 -11.79
N LEU A 60 -5.98 -19.53 -12.25
CA LEU A 60 -5.46 -19.90 -13.57
C LEU A 60 -6.24 -19.25 -14.71
N GLN A 61 -7.57 -19.15 -14.62
CA GLN A 61 -8.41 -18.47 -15.59
C GLN A 61 -8.10 -16.98 -15.68
N ALA A 62 -8.04 -16.30 -14.53
CA ALA A 62 -7.69 -14.90 -14.44
C ALA A 62 -6.29 -14.60 -14.97
N MET A 63 -5.33 -15.51 -14.72
CA MET A 63 -3.98 -15.42 -15.29
C MET A 63 -3.99 -15.60 -16.81
N TYR A 64 -4.76 -16.55 -17.37
CA TYR A 64 -4.81 -16.78 -18.80
C TYR A 64 -5.38 -15.59 -19.58
N GLU A 65 -6.38 -14.90 -19.04
CA GLU A 65 -6.91 -13.67 -19.61
C GLU A 65 -5.83 -12.59 -19.73
N ARG A 66 -4.92 -12.52 -18.76
CA ARG A 66 -3.83 -11.53 -18.68
C ARG A 66 -2.53 -11.99 -19.35
N ALA A 67 -2.43 -13.25 -19.74
CA ALA A 67 -1.22 -13.86 -20.32
C ALA A 67 -0.86 -13.38 -21.74
N GLY A 68 -1.51 -12.32 -22.24
CA GLY A 68 -1.06 -11.60 -23.45
C GLY A 68 0.35 -11.01 -23.33
N LYS A 69 0.82 -10.79 -22.10
CA LYS A 69 2.18 -10.37 -21.73
C LYS A 69 2.70 -11.30 -20.63
N SER A 70 4.03 -11.31 -20.42
CA SER A 70 4.65 -12.02 -19.30
C SER A 70 4.05 -11.57 -17.96
N ILE A 71 3.68 -12.50 -17.09
CA ILE A 71 3.10 -12.27 -15.79
C ILE A 71 4.24 -12.27 -14.75
N PRO A 72 4.47 -11.19 -13.99
CA PRO A 72 5.44 -11.19 -12.90
C PRO A 72 5.01 -12.12 -11.76
N LYS A 73 5.96 -12.75 -11.07
CA LYS A 73 5.70 -13.66 -9.96
C LYS A 73 4.93 -13.00 -8.81
N GLU A 74 5.20 -11.72 -8.56
CA GLU A 74 4.50 -10.90 -7.57
C GLU A 74 3.00 -10.79 -7.89
N GLN A 75 2.64 -10.71 -9.17
CA GLN A 75 1.24 -10.65 -9.60
C GLN A 75 0.52 -11.98 -9.35
N VAL A 76 1.19 -13.12 -9.57
CA VAL A 76 0.62 -14.43 -9.21
C VAL A 76 0.37 -14.54 -7.70
N GLN A 77 1.30 -14.07 -6.89
CA GLN A 77 1.16 -14.06 -5.43
C GLN A 77 -0.02 -13.19 -4.96
N LEU A 78 -0.26 -12.06 -5.61
CA LEU A 78 -1.39 -11.18 -5.33
C LEU A 78 -2.74 -11.83 -5.66
N MET A 79 -2.83 -12.50 -6.81
CA MET A 79 -4.03 -13.26 -7.19
C MET A 79 -4.35 -14.38 -6.19
N LEU A 80 -3.32 -15.00 -5.62
CA LEU A 80 -3.45 -16.04 -4.61
C LEU A 80 -3.89 -15.51 -3.24
N ALA A 81 -3.52 -14.28 -2.90
CA ALA A 81 -3.92 -13.63 -1.64
C ALA A 81 -5.43 -13.30 -1.59
N GLY A 82 -6.16 -13.50 -2.66
CA GLY A 82 -7.57 -13.13 -2.76
C GLY A 82 -7.79 -11.70 -3.25
N ASP A 83 -6.70 -10.97 -3.45
CA ASP A 83 -6.67 -9.65 -4.06
C ASP A 83 -6.67 -9.81 -5.58
N ASP A 84 -7.74 -10.40 -6.12
CA ASP A 84 -7.97 -10.33 -7.55
C ASP A 84 -8.15 -8.85 -7.89
N PRO A 85 -7.26 -8.23 -8.68
CA PRO A 85 -7.54 -6.90 -9.17
C PRO A 85 -8.86 -7.03 -9.94
N MET A 86 -9.93 -6.44 -9.39
CA MET A 86 -11.22 -6.36 -10.08
C MET A 86 -10.95 -6.11 -11.55
N PRO A 87 -11.70 -6.78 -12.46
CA PRO A 87 -11.56 -6.53 -13.88
C PRO A 87 -11.54 -5.01 -14.06
N VAL A 88 -10.50 -4.54 -14.75
CA VAL A 88 -10.33 -3.11 -15.05
C VAL A 88 -11.67 -2.69 -15.64
N ARG A 89 -12.43 -1.93 -14.87
CA ARG A 89 -13.55 -1.23 -15.48
C ARG A 89 -12.93 -0.40 -16.58
N GLU A 90 -13.45 -0.51 -17.79
CA GLU A 90 -13.12 0.38 -18.91
C GLU A 90 -13.42 1.86 -18.60
N ASP A 91 -13.86 2.15 -17.37
CA ASP A 91 -14.31 3.42 -16.83
C ASP A 91 -13.26 4.06 -15.90
N GLY A 92 -12.09 4.39 -16.45
CA GLY A 92 -11.28 5.47 -15.91
C GLY A 92 -10.66 5.29 -14.51
N SER A 93 -10.30 4.06 -14.08
CA SER A 93 -9.52 3.89 -12.86
C SER A 93 -8.20 4.67 -12.96
N LEU A 94 -7.95 5.54 -11.99
CA LEU A 94 -6.75 6.40 -11.90
C LEU A 94 -5.49 5.53 -12.01
N VAL A 95 -4.79 5.63 -13.14
CA VAL A 95 -3.44 5.08 -13.32
C VAL A 95 -2.46 6.17 -12.91
N LEU A 96 -1.71 5.92 -11.85
CA LEU A 96 -0.74 6.89 -11.35
C LEU A 96 0.53 6.92 -12.22
N ALA A 97 1.00 8.12 -12.58
CA ALA A 97 2.22 8.33 -13.35
C ALA A 97 3.45 8.14 -12.45
N THR A 98 3.89 6.90 -12.30
CA THR A 98 5.09 6.54 -11.55
C THR A 98 6.05 5.74 -12.44
N ARG A 99 7.28 5.50 -11.99
CA ARG A 99 8.22 4.62 -12.71
C ARG A 99 7.62 3.22 -12.92
N ARG A 100 6.80 2.75 -11.99
CA ARG A 100 5.99 1.55 -12.12
C ARG A 100 4.66 1.94 -12.75
N ASN A 101 4.50 1.72 -14.03
CA ASN A 101 3.26 2.00 -14.78
C ASN A 101 2.06 1.13 -14.33
N ASP A 102 2.21 0.34 -13.26
CA ASP A 102 1.23 -0.62 -12.75
C ASP A 102 0.65 -0.23 -11.39
N VAL A 103 0.97 0.96 -10.85
CA VAL A 103 0.43 1.40 -9.56
C VAL A 103 -1.03 1.80 -9.74
N ARG A 104 -1.91 0.96 -9.21
CA ARG A 104 -3.37 1.10 -9.25
C ARG A 104 -3.99 0.50 -7.98
N ALA A 105 -5.24 0.83 -7.74
CA ALA A 105 -6.03 0.21 -6.68
C ALA A 105 -6.13 -1.31 -6.91
N ARG A 106 -5.96 -2.08 -5.84
CA ARG A 106 -6.09 -3.55 -5.80
C ARG A 106 -7.37 -3.99 -5.12
N THR A 107 -7.95 -3.13 -4.28
CA THR A 107 -9.23 -3.35 -3.62
C THR A 107 -10.17 -2.19 -3.92
N PRO A 108 -11.50 -2.38 -3.82
CA PRO A 108 -12.45 -1.28 -3.98
C PRO A 108 -12.18 -0.12 -3.02
N THR A 109 -11.81 -0.41 -1.78
CA THR A 109 -11.46 0.60 -0.78
C THR A 109 -10.25 1.42 -1.19
N GLN A 110 -9.22 0.77 -1.78
CA GLN A 110 -8.06 1.47 -2.33
C GLN A 110 -8.45 2.38 -3.49
N GLY A 111 -9.42 1.97 -4.34
CA GLY A 111 -9.98 2.81 -5.41
C GLY A 111 -10.62 4.07 -4.84
N VAL A 112 -11.54 3.93 -3.89
CA VAL A 112 -12.16 5.05 -3.19
C VAL A 112 -11.12 5.97 -2.52
N TYR A 113 -10.06 5.39 -1.95
CA TYR A 113 -8.99 6.17 -1.33
C TYR A 113 -8.22 7.01 -2.34
N LEU A 114 -7.85 6.45 -3.49
CA LEU A 114 -7.19 7.19 -4.57
C LEU A 114 -8.10 8.29 -5.14
N ASP A 115 -9.38 8.02 -5.33
CA ASP A 115 -10.35 9.02 -5.76
C ASP A 115 -10.49 10.15 -4.74
N ASN A 116 -10.55 9.82 -3.45
CA ASN A 116 -10.57 10.81 -2.38
C ASN A 116 -9.30 11.68 -2.37
N ILE A 117 -8.12 11.07 -2.54
CA ILE A 117 -6.85 11.82 -2.65
C ILE A 117 -6.89 12.76 -3.87
N ALA A 118 -7.43 12.32 -5.01
CA ALA A 118 -7.51 13.15 -6.20
C ALA A 118 -8.45 14.35 -6.02
N GLN A 119 -9.60 14.17 -5.36
CA GLN A 119 -10.70 15.13 -5.31
C GLN A 119 -10.67 16.08 -4.12
N HIS A 120 -9.99 15.72 -3.02
CA HIS A 120 -10.00 16.49 -1.77
C HIS A 120 -8.63 17.08 -1.44
N ASP A 121 -8.63 18.19 -0.73
CA ASP A 121 -7.39 18.83 -0.26
C ASP A 121 -6.76 18.05 0.89
N ILE A 122 -7.58 17.42 1.73
CA ILE A 122 -7.15 16.62 2.87
C ILE A 122 -7.84 15.26 2.83
N THR A 123 -7.03 14.19 2.86
CA THR A 123 -7.55 12.81 2.88
C THR A 123 -6.94 12.02 4.02
N PHE A 124 -7.79 11.37 4.81
CA PHE A 124 -7.38 10.42 5.83
C PHE A 124 -7.51 8.99 5.31
N GLY A 125 -6.46 8.19 5.49
CA GLY A 125 -6.45 6.74 5.26
C GLY A 125 -6.23 6.02 6.59
N ILE A 126 -7.30 5.46 7.18
CA ILE A 126 -7.29 4.87 8.52
C ILE A 126 -7.55 3.37 8.43
N GLY A 127 -6.75 2.55 9.09
CA GLY A 127 -6.96 1.11 9.17
C GLY A 127 -5.69 0.27 9.32
N PRO A 128 -5.79 -1.07 9.27
CA PRO A 128 -4.71 -1.98 9.61
C PRO A 128 -3.46 -1.82 8.74
N ALA A 129 -2.30 -2.20 9.27
CA ALA A 129 -1.06 -2.29 8.51
C ALA A 129 -1.18 -3.27 7.33
N GLY A 130 -0.47 -2.99 6.23
CA GLY A 130 -0.47 -3.84 5.03
C GLY A 130 -1.64 -3.61 4.07
N THR A 131 -2.49 -2.60 4.28
CA THR A 131 -3.57 -2.20 3.36
C THR A 131 -3.11 -1.24 2.25
N GLY A 132 -1.83 -0.90 2.19
CA GLY A 132 -1.24 -0.05 1.15
C GLY A 132 -1.45 1.46 1.33
N LYS A 133 -1.99 1.92 2.47
CA LYS A 133 -2.28 3.35 2.73
C LYS A 133 -1.12 4.28 2.41
N THR A 134 0.01 4.06 3.06
CA THR A 134 1.22 4.88 2.90
C THR A 134 1.80 4.76 1.50
N TYR A 135 1.86 3.54 0.95
CA TYR A 135 2.36 3.30 -0.40
C TYR A 135 1.55 4.03 -1.47
N LEU A 136 0.22 3.95 -1.42
CA LEU A 136 -0.68 4.64 -2.35
C LEU A 136 -0.63 6.16 -2.17
N ALA A 137 -0.48 6.65 -0.93
CA ALA A 137 -0.27 8.07 -0.68
C ALA A 137 1.03 8.57 -1.31
N VAL A 138 2.14 7.83 -1.14
CA VAL A 138 3.44 8.17 -1.78
C VAL A 138 3.33 8.09 -3.30
N ALA A 139 2.66 7.08 -3.85
CA ALA A 139 2.44 6.96 -5.29
C ALA A 139 1.63 8.13 -5.86
N SER A 140 0.59 8.57 -5.14
CA SER A 140 -0.19 9.76 -5.53
C SER A 140 0.63 11.04 -5.45
N ALA A 141 1.54 11.16 -4.47
CA ALA A 141 2.43 12.30 -4.36
C ALA A 141 3.45 12.36 -5.51
N VAL A 142 4.02 11.20 -5.87
CA VAL A 142 4.94 11.07 -7.01
C VAL A 142 4.24 11.45 -8.31
N ASP A 143 3.04 10.94 -8.53
CA ASP A 143 2.21 11.26 -9.69
C ASP A 143 1.91 12.78 -9.78
N ALA A 144 1.54 13.40 -8.65
CA ALA A 144 1.28 14.84 -8.59
C ALA A 144 2.54 15.68 -8.89
N LEU A 145 3.72 15.25 -8.44
CA LEU A 145 4.99 15.90 -8.74
C LEU A 145 5.39 15.73 -10.21
N GLU A 146 5.29 14.52 -10.76
CA GLU A 146 5.60 14.24 -12.18
C GLU A 146 4.69 15.01 -13.14
N ARG A 147 3.42 15.20 -12.78
CA ARG A 147 2.48 16.06 -13.54
C ARG A 147 2.60 17.55 -13.23
N SER A 148 3.53 17.95 -12.38
CA SER A 148 3.70 19.34 -11.95
C SER A 148 2.43 19.95 -11.30
N ALA A 149 1.55 19.12 -10.74
CA ALA A 149 0.41 19.56 -9.96
C ALA A 149 0.83 20.14 -8.62
N VAL A 150 1.99 19.71 -8.10
CA VAL A 150 2.65 20.27 -6.93
C VAL A 150 4.13 20.53 -7.24
N GLN A 151 4.77 21.41 -6.47
CA GLN A 151 6.20 21.74 -6.65
C GLN A 151 7.11 20.85 -5.80
N ARG A 152 6.58 20.25 -4.74
CA ARG A 152 7.37 19.45 -3.80
C ARG A 152 6.52 18.41 -3.07
N ILE A 153 7.18 17.36 -2.61
CA ILE A 153 6.64 16.33 -1.72
C ILE A 153 7.26 16.52 -0.35
N ILE A 154 6.43 16.49 0.70
CA ILE A 154 6.88 16.55 2.09
C ILE A 154 6.34 15.32 2.80
N LEU A 155 7.25 14.46 3.25
CA LEU A 155 6.93 13.28 4.03
C LEU A 155 7.27 13.54 5.48
N THR A 156 6.32 13.33 6.37
CA THR A 156 6.52 13.57 7.80
C THR A 156 5.93 12.44 8.63
N ARG A 157 6.54 12.20 9.77
CA ARG A 157 6.14 11.18 10.74
C ARG A 157 6.33 11.71 12.14
N PRO A 158 5.43 11.42 13.10
CA PRO A 158 5.69 11.73 14.51
C PRO A 158 6.90 10.94 15.00
N ALA A 159 7.82 11.59 15.67
CA ALA A 159 8.88 10.92 16.39
C ALA A 159 8.28 10.32 17.66
N VAL A 160 8.04 9.03 17.69
CA VAL A 160 7.59 8.29 18.87
C VAL A 160 8.78 7.51 19.41
N GLU A 161 9.07 7.71 20.68
CA GLU A 161 10.01 6.87 21.40
C GLU A 161 9.36 5.52 21.69
N ALA A 162 9.35 4.61 20.70
CA ALA A 162 8.86 3.24 20.88
C ALA A 162 9.86 2.47 21.76
N GLY A 163 9.75 2.65 23.08
CA GLY A 163 10.53 1.88 24.08
C GLY A 163 12.03 2.20 24.16
N GLU A 164 12.65 2.73 23.12
CA GLU A 164 14.04 3.19 23.09
C GLU A 164 14.05 4.73 23.06
N LYS A 165 14.53 5.32 24.14
CA LYS A 165 14.66 6.79 24.24
C LYS A 165 15.64 7.26 23.16
N LEU A 166 15.19 8.12 22.24
CA LEU A 166 16.02 8.79 21.21
C LEU A 166 17.33 9.37 21.76
N GLY A 167 17.37 9.67 23.06
CA GLY A 167 18.55 10.13 23.78
C GLY A 167 19.72 9.16 23.83
N PHE A 168 19.51 7.84 23.66
CA PHE A 168 20.55 6.82 23.73
C PHE A 168 21.17 6.46 22.37
N LEU A 169 20.60 6.89 21.24
CA LEU A 169 21.21 6.67 19.93
C LEU A 169 22.34 7.68 19.69
N PRO A 170 23.52 7.23 19.21
CA PRO A 170 24.62 8.13 18.83
C PRO A 170 24.23 8.91 17.56
N GLY A 171 24.62 10.18 17.45
CA GLY A 171 24.41 11.02 16.29
C GLY A 171 23.53 12.25 16.55
N ASP A 172 23.41 13.10 15.52
CA ASP A 172 22.51 14.25 15.54
C ASP A 172 21.03 13.83 15.43
N LEU A 173 20.10 14.77 15.61
CA LEU A 173 18.66 14.52 15.53
C LEU A 173 18.24 13.90 14.18
N GLY A 174 18.87 14.27 13.07
CA GLY A 174 18.61 13.73 11.75
C GLY A 174 18.98 12.25 11.66
N GLN A 175 20.16 11.89 12.12
CA GLN A 175 20.65 10.50 12.14
C GLN A 175 19.85 9.59 13.06
N LYS A 176 19.29 10.11 14.16
CA LYS A 176 18.46 9.36 15.10
C LYS A 176 17.06 9.08 14.57
N VAL A 177 16.54 9.92 13.70
CA VAL A 177 15.18 9.79 13.13
C VAL A 177 15.18 8.99 11.83
N ASP A 178 16.31 8.89 11.13
CA ASP A 178 16.46 8.22 9.83
C ASP A 178 15.91 6.77 9.81
N PRO A 179 16.14 5.89 10.81
CA PRO A 179 15.58 4.54 10.82
C PRO A 179 14.05 4.49 10.75
N TYR A 180 13.36 5.45 11.36
CA TYR A 180 11.90 5.51 11.37
C TYR A 180 11.31 5.99 10.04
N LEU A 181 12.12 6.64 9.21
CA LEU A 181 11.72 7.16 7.91
C LEU A 181 12.03 6.20 6.75
N ARG A 182 12.80 5.11 7.00
CA ARG A 182 13.19 4.12 5.98
C ARG A 182 12.03 3.60 5.13
N PRO A 183 10.86 3.23 5.69
CA PRO A 183 9.74 2.75 4.85
C PRO A 183 9.27 3.77 3.82
N LEU A 184 9.41 5.06 4.10
CA LEU A 184 9.07 6.14 3.17
C LEU A 184 10.12 6.26 2.06
N TYR A 185 11.42 6.12 2.40
CA TYR A 185 12.50 6.05 1.41
C TYR A 185 12.34 4.86 0.47
N ASP A 186 12.03 3.67 1.03
CA ASP A 186 11.86 2.45 0.24
C ASP A 186 10.73 2.62 -0.78
N ALA A 187 9.59 3.18 -0.38
CA ALA A 187 8.48 3.48 -1.28
C ALA A 187 8.89 4.48 -2.37
N LEU A 188 9.63 5.54 -2.02
CA LEU A 188 10.10 6.53 -3.00
C LEU A 188 11.09 5.91 -4.00
N TYR A 189 12.06 5.12 -3.55
CA TYR A 189 13.02 4.45 -4.44
C TYR A 189 12.33 3.48 -5.39
N GLU A 190 11.32 2.76 -4.91
CA GLU A 190 10.54 1.88 -5.76
C GLU A 190 9.75 2.66 -6.83
N LEU A 191 9.11 3.75 -6.45
CA LEU A 191 8.17 4.52 -7.30
C LEU A 191 8.86 5.50 -8.25
N MET A 192 9.98 6.11 -7.85
CA MET A 192 10.71 7.11 -8.64
C MET A 192 12.04 6.59 -9.19
N GLY A 193 12.67 5.65 -8.50
CA GLY A 193 14.05 5.21 -8.71
C GLY A 193 15.07 6.11 -8.01
N PHE A 194 16.23 5.52 -7.68
CA PHE A 194 17.26 6.13 -6.85
C PHE A 194 17.73 7.50 -7.37
N ASP A 195 18.09 7.58 -8.66
CA ASP A 195 18.64 8.82 -9.26
C ASP A 195 17.65 10.00 -9.22
N LYS A 196 16.36 9.72 -9.47
CA LYS A 196 15.33 10.77 -9.42
C LYS A 196 15.08 11.24 -7.99
N VAL A 197 15.08 10.34 -7.02
CA VAL A 197 14.92 10.65 -5.60
C VAL A 197 16.08 11.56 -5.14
N GLN A 198 17.31 11.21 -5.45
CA GLN A 198 18.48 12.03 -5.15
C GLN A 198 18.37 13.44 -5.74
N LYS A 199 18.07 13.56 -7.03
CA LYS A 199 17.88 14.85 -7.70
C LYS A 199 16.73 15.66 -7.11
N ALA A 200 15.67 15.00 -6.64
CA ALA A 200 14.54 15.67 -6.00
C ALA A 200 14.92 16.25 -4.63
N PHE A 201 15.74 15.55 -3.85
CA PHE A 201 16.32 16.08 -2.60
C PHE A 201 17.23 17.29 -2.86
N GLU A 202 18.16 17.18 -3.82
CA GLU A 202 19.08 18.28 -4.17
C GLU A 202 18.34 19.57 -4.58
N ARG A 203 17.20 19.43 -5.26
CA ARG A 203 16.35 20.55 -5.71
C ARG A 203 15.34 21.00 -4.67
N SER A 204 15.33 20.40 -3.47
CA SER A 204 14.33 20.65 -2.43
C SER A 204 12.88 20.36 -2.90
N ALA A 205 12.72 19.55 -3.96
CA ALA A 205 11.44 19.05 -4.43
C ALA A 205 10.96 17.83 -3.62
N LEU A 206 11.81 17.26 -2.78
CA LEU A 206 11.50 16.19 -1.85
C LEU A 206 12.11 16.50 -0.49
N GLU A 207 11.29 16.41 0.55
CA GLU A 207 11.70 16.62 1.94
C GLU A 207 11.14 15.47 2.79
N ILE A 208 11.95 14.89 3.65
CA ILE A 208 11.54 13.95 4.67
C ILE A 208 11.99 14.48 6.02
N ALA A 209 11.06 14.74 6.93
CA ALA A 209 11.36 15.38 8.20
C ALA A 209 10.41 14.94 9.31
N PRO A 210 10.84 14.94 10.59
CA PRO A 210 9.96 14.76 11.73
C PRO A 210 8.83 15.79 11.78
N LEU A 211 7.68 15.39 12.29
CA LEU A 211 6.50 16.26 12.42
C LEU A 211 6.81 17.59 13.16
N ALA A 212 7.69 17.55 14.16
CA ALA A 212 8.07 18.74 14.91
C ALA A 212 8.65 19.86 14.02
N PHE A 213 9.29 19.51 12.89
CA PHE A 213 9.89 20.48 11.96
C PHE A 213 8.87 21.18 11.06
N MET A 214 7.61 20.77 11.11
CA MET A 214 6.51 21.44 10.42
C MET A 214 6.02 22.69 11.17
N ARG A 215 6.38 22.85 12.43
CA ARG A 215 5.93 23.98 13.27
C ARG A 215 6.41 25.32 12.70
N GLY A 216 5.51 26.31 12.63
CA GLY A 216 5.81 27.66 12.13
C GLY A 216 5.93 27.79 10.60
N ARG A 217 5.71 26.71 9.86
CA ARG A 217 5.77 26.72 8.39
C ARG A 217 4.38 26.92 7.78
N THR A 218 4.35 27.37 6.54
CA THR A 218 3.18 27.30 5.63
C THR A 218 3.60 26.51 4.39
N LEU A 219 2.91 25.41 4.12
CA LEU A 219 3.29 24.43 3.12
C LEU A 219 2.46 24.64 1.84
N ASN A 220 2.84 25.62 1.03
CA ASN A 220 2.17 25.94 -0.23
C ASN A 220 2.67 25.03 -1.37
N ASN A 221 1.81 24.76 -2.35
CA ASN A 221 2.11 24.02 -3.59
C ASN A 221 2.83 22.68 -3.31
N ALA A 222 2.44 21.99 -2.26
CA ALA A 222 3.11 20.79 -1.77
C ALA A 222 2.13 19.61 -1.65
N PHE A 223 2.61 18.42 -1.94
CA PHE A 223 1.93 17.19 -1.52
C PHE A 223 2.54 16.73 -0.19
N ILE A 224 1.74 16.69 0.85
CA ILE A 224 2.22 16.46 2.22
C ILE A 224 1.65 15.14 2.72
N ILE A 225 2.50 14.26 3.25
CA ILE A 225 2.07 13.00 3.85
C ILE A 225 2.46 13.00 5.33
N LEU A 226 1.47 12.81 6.21
CA LEU A 226 1.70 12.50 7.61
C LEU A 226 1.43 11.01 7.82
N ASP A 227 2.49 10.23 7.98
CA ASP A 227 2.41 8.80 8.22
C ASP A 227 2.46 8.48 9.72
N GLU A 228 1.90 7.33 10.13
CA GLU A 228 1.76 6.89 11.54
C GLU A 228 1.08 7.93 12.43
N ALA A 229 0.09 8.59 11.89
CA ALA A 229 -0.58 9.73 12.51
C ALA A 229 -1.32 9.38 13.82
N GLN A 230 -1.63 8.09 14.09
CA GLN A 230 -2.18 7.65 15.36
C GLN A 230 -1.27 7.98 16.55
N ASN A 231 0.02 8.17 16.26
CA ASN A 231 1.04 8.51 17.26
C ASN A 231 1.25 10.02 17.43
N THR A 232 0.33 10.85 16.95
CA THR A 232 0.28 12.27 17.26
C THR A 232 -0.63 12.55 18.44
N THR A 233 -0.37 13.64 19.19
CA THR A 233 -1.37 14.20 20.10
C THR A 233 -2.37 15.07 19.32
N PRO A 234 -3.55 15.42 19.89
CA PRO A 234 -4.50 16.34 19.26
C PRO A 234 -3.87 17.70 18.92
N GLU A 235 -2.99 18.22 19.76
CA GLU A 235 -2.28 19.49 19.52
C GLU A 235 -1.31 19.38 18.34
N GLN A 236 -0.58 18.27 18.23
CA GLN A 236 0.32 18.01 17.11
C GLN A 236 -0.45 17.85 15.80
N MET A 237 -1.55 17.10 15.80
CA MET A 237 -2.43 16.96 14.64
C MET A 237 -2.99 18.30 14.21
N LYS A 238 -3.54 19.09 15.14
CA LYS A 238 -4.03 20.44 14.85
C LYS A 238 -2.92 21.35 14.32
N MET A 239 -1.74 21.31 14.94
CA MET A 239 -0.56 22.05 14.48
C MET A 239 -0.25 21.68 13.02
N PHE A 240 -0.20 20.40 12.68
CA PHE A 240 0.08 19.92 11.32
C PHE A 240 -0.97 20.39 10.31
N LEU A 241 -2.24 20.14 10.57
CA LEU A 241 -3.34 20.48 9.65
C LEU A 241 -3.41 21.98 9.35
N THR A 242 -3.02 22.82 10.31
CA THR A 242 -2.95 24.28 10.11
C THR A 242 -1.69 24.75 9.36
N ARG A 243 -0.81 23.87 8.92
CA ARG A 243 0.35 24.19 8.04
C ARG A 243 0.02 24.10 6.57
N ILE A 244 -1.07 23.44 6.21
CA ILE A 244 -1.49 23.24 4.83
C ILE A 244 -1.81 24.61 4.22
N GLY A 245 -1.11 24.92 3.14
CA GLY A 245 -1.21 26.23 2.46
C GLY A 245 -1.94 26.12 1.10
N PHE A 246 -1.90 27.20 0.34
CA PHE A 246 -2.55 27.25 -0.96
C PHE A 246 -1.91 26.28 -1.97
N GLY A 247 -2.76 25.62 -2.77
CA GLY A 247 -2.30 24.66 -3.77
C GLY A 247 -1.64 23.41 -3.17
N ALA A 248 -1.82 23.18 -1.88
CA ALA A 248 -1.31 21.98 -1.22
C ALA A 248 -2.38 20.91 -1.08
N LYS A 249 -1.92 19.66 -1.04
CA LYS A 249 -2.70 18.46 -0.79
C LYS A 249 -2.07 17.69 0.36
N ALA A 250 -2.88 17.24 1.32
CA ALA A 250 -2.38 16.49 2.47
C ALA A 250 -3.05 15.11 2.57
N VAL A 251 -2.25 14.09 2.82
CA VAL A 251 -2.71 12.73 3.08
C VAL A 251 -2.21 12.31 4.46
N ILE A 252 -3.14 11.89 5.31
CA ILE A 252 -2.87 11.47 6.68
C ILE A 252 -3.13 9.96 6.77
N THR A 253 -2.11 9.17 7.10
CA THR A 253 -2.22 7.71 7.22
C THR A 253 -1.99 7.26 8.65
N GLY A 254 -2.72 6.21 9.08
CA GLY A 254 -2.51 5.66 10.41
C GLY A 254 -3.33 4.40 10.70
N ASP A 255 -2.95 3.74 11.80
CA ASP A 255 -3.59 2.54 12.31
C ASP A 255 -3.97 2.75 13.78
N VAL A 256 -5.25 2.93 14.06
CA VAL A 256 -5.76 3.18 15.42
C VAL A 256 -5.57 1.99 16.37
N SER A 257 -5.21 0.80 15.86
CA SER A 257 -4.87 -0.36 16.68
C SER A 257 -3.41 -0.36 17.16
N GLN A 258 -2.56 0.52 16.60
CA GLN A 258 -1.13 0.61 16.88
C GLN A 258 -0.75 1.99 17.47
N ILE A 259 -1.43 2.36 18.54
CA ILE A 259 -1.15 3.62 19.25
C ILE A 259 -0.06 3.38 20.28
N ASP A 260 1.13 3.98 20.06
CA ASP A 260 2.31 3.88 20.94
C ASP A 260 2.50 5.12 21.83
N LEU A 261 1.46 5.91 21.99
CA LEU A 261 1.47 7.07 22.89
C LEU A 261 1.51 6.63 24.38
N PRO A 262 2.01 7.46 25.29
CA PRO A 262 1.95 7.20 26.72
C PRO A 262 0.54 6.87 27.19
N LYS A 263 0.42 5.96 28.17
CA LYS A 263 -0.90 5.53 28.71
C LYS A 263 -1.76 6.74 29.09
N GLY A 264 -2.97 6.79 28.53
CA GLY A 264 -3.94 7.86 28.79
C GLY A 264 -3.81 9.09 27.88
N ALA A 265 -2.78 9.18 27.04
CA ALA A 265 -2.68 10.25 26.05
C ALA A 265 -3.64 9.97 24.87
N PRO A 266 -4.51 10.94 24.51
CA PRO A 266 -5.42 10.77 23.38
C PRO A 266 -4.66 10.84 22.06
N SER A 267 -5.06 9.97 21.10
CA SER A 267 -4.53 10.01 19.74
C SER A 267 -5.13 11.16 18.95
N GLY A 268 -4.25 11.96 18.34
CA GLY A 268 -4.65 13.06 17.46
C GLY A 268 -5.36 12.59 16.19
N LEU A 269 -5.06 11.39 15.69
CA LEU A 269 -5.78 10.80 14.55
C LEU A 269 -7.24 10.50 14.91
N VAL A 270 -7.47 9.88 16.07
CA VAL A 270 -8.82 9.56 16.57
C VAL A 270 -9.61 10.81 16.84
N ASP A 271 -8.98 11.82 17.45
CA ASP A 271 -9.63 13.12 17.70
C ASP A 271 -9.96 13.86 16.40
N ALA A 272 -9.02 13.91 15.45
CA ALA A 272 -9.22 14.54 14.15
C ALA A 272 -10.35 13.88 13.35
N GLU A 273 -10.43 12.55 13.33
CA GLU A 273 -11.52 11.82 12.69
C GLU A 273 -12.88 12.26 13.23
N ARG A 274 -12.99 12.35 14.56
CA ARG A 274 -14.23 12.76 15.23
C ARG A 274 -14.62 14.21 14.91
N VAL A 275 -13.65 15.13 14.94
CA VAL A 275 -13.88 16.57 14.79
C VAL A 275 -14.10 16.97 13.34
N LEU A 276 -13.34 16.35 12.40
CA LEU A 276 -13.29 16.78 11.00
C LEU A 276 -14.25 16.03 10.07
N ARG A 277 -14.96 15.03 10.56
CA ARG A 277 -15.83 14.15 9.78
C ARG A 277 -16.85 14.87 8.88
N ARG A 278 -17.25 16.10 9.23
CA ARG A 278 -18.25 16.87 8.50
C ARG A 278 -17.68 18.14 7.86
N VAL A 279 -16.37 18.31 7.86
CA VAL A 279 -15.74 19.50 7.27
C VAL A 279 -15.64 19.30 5.75
N PRO A 280 -16.23 20.18 4.93
CA PRO A 280 -16.11 20.10 3.48
C PRO A 280 -14.62 20.18 3.04
N GLY A 281 -14.26 19.44 1.97
CA GLY A 281 -12.88 19.38 1.46
C GLY A 281 -12.02 18.34 2.17
N ILE A 282 -12.54 17.64 3.19
CA ILE A 282 -11.87 16.55 3.89
C ILE A 282 -12.56 15.23 3.59
N ALA A 283 -11.79 14.22 3.17
CA ALA A 283 -12.26 12.85 2.98
C ALA A 283 -11.63 11.90 4.01
N ILE A 284 -12.38 10.90 4.45
CA ILE A 284 -11.90 9.86 5.36
C ILE A 284 -12.22 8.50 4.74
N THR A 285 -11.18 7.69 4.52
CA THR A 285 -11.30 6.32 4.01
C THR A 285 -10.89 5.33 5.10
N HIS A 286 -11.78 4.39 5.41
CA HIS A 286 -11.52 3.32 6.37
C HIS A 286 -11.16 2.04 5.66
N PHE A 287 -9.96 1.52 5.95
CA PHE A 287 -9.51 0.21 5.53
C PHE A 287 -9.83 -0.84 6.58
N THR A 288 -10.09 -2.04 6.13
CA THR A 288 -10.40 -3.20 6.97
C THR A 288 -9.36 -4.31 6.77
N SER A 289 -9.46 -5.37 7.54
CA SER A 289 -8.63 -6.57 7.33
C SER A 289 -8.81 -7.20 5.94
N LYS A 290 -9.92 -6.94 5.26
CA LYS A 290 -10.17 -7.41 3.88
C LYS A 290 -9.32 -6.67 2.84
N ASP A 291 -8.81 -5.50 3.19
CA ASP A 291 -7.97 -4.67 2.32
C ASP A 291 -6.47 -4.95 2.51
N VAL A 292 -6.12 -5.92 3.37
CA VAL A 292 -4.72 -6.27 3.65
C VAL A 292 -4.13 -7.06 2.50
N VAL A 293 -3.16 -6.46 1.81
CA VAL A 293 -2.39 -7.07 0.73
C VAL A 293 -1.06 -7.57 1.28
N ARG A 294 -0.95 -8.88 1.52
CA ARG A 294 0.26 -9.50 2.07
C ARG A 294 0.68 -10.73 1.29
N HIS A 295 1.97 -11.03 1.37
CA HIS A 295 2.48 -12.31 0.86
C HIS A 295 1.72 -13.47 1.54
N PRO A 296 1.25 -14.50 0.80
CA PRO A 296 0.44 -15.59 1.36
C PRO A 296 1.07 -16.29 2.58
N LEU A 297 2.41 -16.38 2.59
CA LEU A 297 3.13 -16.92 3.75
C LEU A 297 3.00 -16.02 4.98
N VAL A 298 3.06 -14.70 4.80
CA VAL A 298 2.94 -13.73 5.91
C VAL A 298 1.54 -13.80 6.51
N ALA A 299 0.49 -13.91 5.68
CA ALA A 299 -0.88 -14.12 6.16
C ALA A 299 -0.98 -15.37 7.04
N ARG A 300 -0.41 -16.51 6.60
CA ARG A 300 -0.38 -17.76 7.39
C ARG A 300 0.42 -17.64 8.69
N ILE A 301 1.50 -16.87 8.70
CA ILE A 301 2.28 -16.61 9.92
C ILE A 301 1.41 -15.85 10.93
N VAL A 302 0.75 -14.77 10.50
CA VAL A 302 -0.14 -13.96 11.36
C VAL A 302 -1.26 -14.82 11.94
N ASP A 303 -1.94 -15.59 11.09
CA ASP A 303 -3.00 -16.51 11.53
C ASP A 303 -2.53 -17.54 12.55
N ALA A 304 -1.31 -18.05 12.42
CA ALA A 304 -0.72 -18.99 13.36
C ALA A 304 -0.51 -18.34 14.74
N TYR A 305 0.04 -17.12 14.79
CA TYR A 305 0.21 -16.38 16.04
C TYR A 305 -1.11 -15.98 16.68
N ASP A 306 -2.10 -15.57 15.91
CA ASP A 306 -3.41 -15.18 16.41
C ASP A 306 -4.18 -16.38 16.99
N LYS A 307 -4.06 -17.57 16.40
CA LYS A 307 -4.62 -18.81 16.93
C LYS A 307 -3.99 -19.17 18.27
N GLN A 308 -2.67 -19.01 18.40
CA GLN A 308 -1.98 -19.30 19.66
C GLN A 308 -2.38 -18.31 20.78
N ARG A 309 -2.56 -17.02 20.46
CA ARG A 309 -3.03 -16.01 21.43
C ARG A 309 -4.44 -16.25 21.93
N LYS A 310 -5.32 -16.82 21.11
CA LYS A 310 -6.71 -17.16 21.50
C LYS A 310 -6.80 -18.48 22.27
N ALA A 311 -5.75 -19.29 22.29
CA ALA A 311 -5.67 -20.56 22.99
C ALA A 311 -5.05 -20.45 24.40
N VAL A 312 -4.54 -19.30 24.78
CA VAL A 312 -4.06 -18.93 26.13
C VAL A 312 -5.06 -17.98 26.78
#